data_15d8a1d8d920e3c58c19fb0ff915a2cb
#
_entry.id   15d8a1d8d920e3c58c19fb0ff915a2cb
#
_cell.length_a   1.000
_cell.length_b   1.000
_cell.length_c   1.000
_cell.angle_alpha   90.00
_cell.angle_beta   90.00
_cell.angle_gamma   90.00
#
_symmetry.space_group_name_H-M   'P 1'
#
loop_
_entity.id
_entity.type
_entity.pdbx_description
1 polymer ?
#
loop_
_entity_poly.entity_id
_entity_poly.type
_entity_poly.pdbx_seq_one_letter_code
_entity_poly.pdbx_strand_id
1 'polypeptide(L)'
;MNEVTFKMKNDIGVEIEYTEIGRIELDRKYILYTDFVPENNNVGFRIFVAELKKDGLEVIKDKTVREKIISEFNKQILSMAK
;
A
#
# COMPACT_ATOMS: atom_id res chain seq x y z
N MET A 1 -4.95 -11.38 -15.16
CA MET A 1 -4.02 -10.56 -14.36
C MET A 1 -4.11 -11.00 -12.92
N ASN A 2 -2.98 -11.25 -12.33
CA ASN A 2 -2.96 -11.78 -10.97
C ASN A 2 -2.82 -10.65 -9.96
N GLU A 3 -3.78 -10.59 -9.04
CA GLU A 3 -3.67 -9.68 -7.92
C GLU A 3 -2.81 -10.33 -6.84
N VAL A 4 -1.93 -9.53 -6.25
CA VAL A 4 -1.11 -10.00 -5.14
C VAL A 4 -1.80 -9.61 -3.84
N THR A 5 -2.16 -10.60 -3.06
CA THR A 5 -2.79 -10.36 -1.77
C THR A 5 -1.93 -10.92 -0.65
N PHE A 6 -2.08 -10.36 0.52
CA PHE A 6 -1.38 -10.84 1.71
C PHE A 6 -2.22 -10.53 2.94
N LYS A 7 -1.96 -11.26 4.01
CA LYS A 7 -2.69 -11.07 5.27
C LYS A 7 -1.78 -10.42 6.30
N MET A 8 -2.35 -9.51 7.07
CA MET A 8 -1.61 -8.79 8.08
C MET A 8 -2.58 -8.38 9.18
N LYS A 9 -2.10 -8.37 10.42
CA LYS A 9 -2.93 -7.91 11.54
C LYS A 9 -3.02 -6.40 11.54
N ASN A 10 -4.23 -5.90 11.79
CA ASN A 10 -4.43 -4.47 11.95
C ASN A 10 -4.11 -4.03 13.38
N ASP A 11 -4.43 -2.77 13.70
CA ASP A 11 -4.08 -2.18 15.01
C ASP A 11 -4.73 -2.89 16.18
N ILE A 12 -5.88 -3.54 15.96
CA ILE A 12 -6.59 -4.24 17.03
C ILE A 12 -6.34 -5.74 17.01
N GLY A 13 -5.37 -6.19 16.20
CA GLY A 13 -4.97 -7.59 16.17
C GLY A 13 -5.81 -8.49 15.30
N VAL A 14 -6.71 -7.94 14.49
CA VAL A 14 -7.55 -8.73 13.58
C VAL A 14 -6.80 -8.91 12.26
N GLU A 15 -6.73 -10.15 11.78
CA GLU A 15 -6.09 -10.43 10.52
C GLU A 15 -6.99 -10.00 9.36
N ILE A 16 -6.45 -9.20 8.46
CA ILE A 16 -7.17 -8.66 7.31
C ILE A 16 -6.37 -8.96 6.06
N GLU A 17 -7.08 -9.32 5.00
CA GLU A 17 -6.47 -9.53 3.71
C GLU A 17 -6.37 -8.20 2.97
N TYR A 18 -5.17 -7.91 2.49
CA TYR A 18 -4.89 -6.69 1.73
C TYR A 18 -4.48 -7.03 0.32
N THR A 19 -4.72 -6.10 -0.59
CA THR A 19 -4.30 -6.24 -1.98
C THR A 19 -3.16 -5.26 -2.26
N GLU A 20 -2.07 -5.76 -2.82
CA GLU A 20 -0.94 -4.91 -3.18
C GLU A 20 -1.30 -4.05 -4.39
N ILE A 21 -1.06 -2.75 -4.28
CA ILE A 21 -1.27 -1.80 -5.37
C ILE A 21 0.02 -1.69 -6.18
N GLY A 22 1.16 -1.60 -5.51
CA GLY A 22 2.44 -1.46 -6.18
C GLY A 22 3.56 -1.25 -5.19
N ARG A 23 4.75 -1.04 -5.72
CA ARG A 23 5.95 -0.82 -4.91
C ARG A 23 6.70 0.37 -5.46
N ILE A 24 7.42 1.04 -4.58
CA ILE A 24 8.25 2.17 -4.96
C ILE A 24 9.53 2.14 -4.15
N GLU A 25 10.63 2.52 -4.78
CA GLU A 25 11.91 2.69 -4.10
C GLU A 25 12.28 4.16 -4.14
N LEU A 26 12.45 4.74 -2.95
CA LEU A 26 12.92 6.11 -2.78
C LEU A 26 14.22 6.04 -1.99
N ASP A 27 14.23 6.60 -0.77
CA ASP A 27 15.34 6.38 0.15
C ASP A 27 15.34 4.95 0.67
N ARG A 28 14.16 4.35 0.72
CA ARG A 28 13.94 2.96 1.14
C ARG A 28 12.92 2.34 0.21
N LYS A 29 12.69 1.06 0.39
CA LYS A 29 11.70 0.35 -0.43
C LYS A 29 10.37 0.32 0.30
N TYR A 30 9.31 0.66 -0.41
CA TYR A 30 7.96 0.72 0.15
C TYR A 30 6.99 -0.08 -0.70
N ILE A 31 5.96 -0.62 -0.03
CA ILE A 31 4.85 -1.28 -0.70
C ILE A 31 3.58 -0.50 -0.38
N LEU A 32 2.74 -0.31 -1.41
CA LEU A 32 1.43 0.32 -1.26
C LEU A 32 0.37 -0.75 -1.38
N TYR A 33 -0.61 -0.72 -0.49
CA TYR A 33 -1.65 -1.73 -0.45
C TYR A 33 -2.96 -1.13 0.03
N THR A 34 -4.05 -1.88 -0.16
CA THR A 34 -5.38 -1.41 0.18
C THR A 34 -6.20 -2.54 0.77
N ASP A 35 -7.18 -2.17 1.60
CA ASP A 35 -8.17 -3.08 2.11
C ASP A 35 -9.45 -3.11 1.25
N PHE A 36 -9.41 -2.47 0.09
CA PHE A 36 -10.54 -2.40 -0.80
C PHE A 36 -10.89 -3.79 -1.36
N VAL A 37 -12.17 -4.13 -1.31
CA VAL A 37 -12.69 -5.36 -1.89
C VAL A 37 -13.59 -4.96 -3.04
N PRO A 38 -13.19 -5.21 -4.29
CA PRO A 38 -13.95 -4.72 -5.46
C PRO A 38 -15.41 -5.15 -5.50
N GLU A 39 -15.71 -6.32 -4.96
CA GLU A 39 -17.07 -6.85 -5.00
C GLU A 39 -18.04 -6.13 -4.09
N ASN A 40 -17.54 -5.32 -3.17
CA ASN A 40 -18.41 -4.65 -2.21
C ASN A 40 -19.01 -3.36 -2.75
N ASN A 41 -18.57 -2.88 -3.90
CA ASN A 41 -19.06 -1.65 -4.49
C ASN A 41 -19.02 -0.46 -3.56
N ASN A 42 -18.19 -0.51 -2.55
CA ASN A 42 -18.05 0.60 -1.63
C ASN A 42 -17.33 1.75 -2.30
N VAL A 43 -17.82 2.93 -2.02
CA VAL A 43 -17.20 4.14 -2.52
C VAL A 43 -16.01 4.46 -1.65
N GLY A 44 -14.85 4.53 -2.28
CA GLY A 44 -13.64 4.88 -1.57
C GLY A 44 -12.94 3.68 -0.98
N PHE A 45 -11.67 3.83 -0.85
CA PHE A 45 -10.80 2.81 -0.23
C PHE A 45 -9.61 3.53 0.38
N ARG A 46 -8.98 2.87 1.32
CA ARG A 46 -7.82 3.44 1.99
C ARG A 46 -6.56 2.86 1.39
N ILE A 47 -5.57 3.72 1.19
CA ILE A 47 -4.26 3.30 0.72
C ILE A 47 -3.32 3.32 1.90
N PHE A 48 -2.66 2.19 2.12
CA PHE A 48 -1.69 2.04 3.19
C PHE A 48 -0.30 1.92 2.58
N VAL A 49 0.70 2.30 3.35
CA VAL A 49 2.09 2.20 2.93
C VAL A 49 2.85 1.49 4.04
N ALA A 50 3.73 0.58 3.65
CA ALA A 50 4.63 -0.07 4.59
C ALA A 50 6.03 -0.10 4.00
N GLU A 51 7.03 -0.02 4.86
CA GLU A 51 8.42 -0.17 4.45
C GLU A 51 8.79 -1.64 4.39
N LEU A 52 9.46 -2.03 3.30
CA LEU A 52 9.94 -3.40 3.14
C LEU A 52 11.28 -3.52 3.86
N LYS A 53 11.31 -4.38 4.87
CA LYS A 53 12.51 -4.67 5.65
C LYS A 53 12.89 -6.13 5.51
N LYS A 54 14.10 -6.48 5.96
CA LYS A 54 14.60 -7.85 5.87
C LYS A 54 13.69 -8.85 6.58
N ASP A 55 13.12 -8.42 7.70
CA ASP A 55 12.31 -9.29 8.55
C ASP A 55 10.81 -9.07 8.40
N GLY A 56 10.40 -8.29 7.41
CA GLY A 56 8.96 -8.10 7.16
C GLY A 56 8.61 -6.69 6.76
N LEU A 57 7.37 -6.32 7.07
CA LEU A 57 6.83 -5.01 6.71
C LEU A 57 6.65 -4.16 7.97
N GLU A 58 7.02 -2.90 7.85
CA GLU A 58 6.75 -1.92 8.91
C GLU A 58 5.75 -0.89 8.38
N VAL A 59 4.56 -0.85 8.96
CA VAL A 59 3.50 0.05 8.52
C VAL A 59 3.88 1.48 8.81
N ILE A 60 3.73 2.35 7.81
CA ILE A 60 3.99 3.79 7.95
C ILE A 60 2.73 4.43 8.51
N LYS A 61 2.80 4.87 9.77
CA LYS A 61 1.65 5.47 10.45
C LYS A 61 1.62 6.99 10.34
N ASP A 62 2.75 7.61 10.03
CA ASP A 62 2.83 9.06 9.89
C ASP A 62 2.12 9.48 8.61
N LYS A 63 1.09 10.30 8.77
CA LYS A 63 0.26 10.73 7.64
C LYS A 63 1.07 11.50 6.61
N THR A 64 1.95 12.39 7.06
CA THR A 64 2.75 13.20 6.14
C THR A 64 3.67 12.34 5.30
N VAL A 65 4.36 11.39 5.93
CA VAL A 65 5.26 10.48 5.23
C VAL A 65 4.47 9.62 4.25
N ARG A 66 3.33 9.09 4.68
CA ARG A 66 2.50 8.24 3.84
C ARG A 66 2.02 9.00 2.60
N GLU A 67 1.55 10.22 2.78
CA GLU A 67 1.06 11.02 1.65
C GLU A 67 2.17 11.36 0.68
N LYS A 68 3.37 11.62 1.19
CA LYS A 68 4.51 11.87 0.33
C LYS A 68 4.85 10.66 -0.53
N ILE A 69 4.85 9.48 0.06
CA ILE A 69 5.15 8.25 -0.68
C ILE A 69 4.08 7.97 -1.73
N ILE A 70 2.81 8.15 -1.38
CA ILE A 70 1.72 7.97 -2.33
C ILE A 70 1.84 8.95 -3.50
N SER A 71 2.18 10.19 -3.20
CA SER A 71 2.37 11.21 -4.24
C SER A 71 3.50 10.83 -5.20
N GLU A 72 4.62 10.35 -4.67
CA GLU A 72 5.74 9.91 -5.50
C GLU A 72 5.37 8.70 -6.36
N PHE A 73 4.62 7.78 -5.80
CA PHE A 73 4.15 6.62 -6.54
C PHE A 73 3.26 7.05 -7.71
N ASN A 74 2.34 7.99 -7.46
CA ASN A 74 1.47 8.50 -8.51
C ASN A 74 2.25 9.18 -9.62
N LYS A 75 3.29 9.93 -9.27
CA LYS A 75 4.15 10.56 -10.27
C LYS A 75 4.83 9.53 -11.17
N GLN A 76 5.29 8.44 -10.59
CA GLN A 76 5.94 7.40 -11.38
C GLN A 76 4.95 6.70 -12.32
N ILE A 77 3.74 6.44 -11.86
CA ILE A 77 2.71 5.84 -12.70
C ILE A 77 2.39 6.75 -13.88
N LEU A 78 2.19 8.05 -13.61
CA LEU A 78 1.89 9.01 -14.68
C LEU A 78 3.02 9.11 -15.68
N SER A 79 4.25 9.02 -15.21
CA SER A 79 5.42 9.04 -16.09
C SER A 79 5.47 7.80 -16.98
N MET A 80 5.07 6.66 -16.46
CA MET A 80 5.09 5.40 -17.19
C MET A 80 3.92 5.25 -18.15
N ALA A 81 2.85 6.00 -17.94
CA ALA A 81 1.61 5.86 -18.71
C ALA A 81 1.64 6.53 -20.08
N LYS A 82 2.73 7.11 -20.46
CA LYS A 82 2.85 7.79 -21.76
C LYS A 82 2.99 6.82 -22.91
#